data_00abb68d8497202c985551bc5be4bcae
#
_entry.id   00abb68d8497202c985551bc5be4bcae
#
_cell.length_a   1.000
_cell.length_b   1.000
_cell.length_c   1.000
_cell.angle_alpha   90.00
_cell.angle_beta   90.00
_cell.angle_gamma   90.00
#
_symmetry.space_group_name_H-M   'P 1'
#
loop_
_entity.id
_entity.type
_entity.pdbx_description
1 polymer ?
#
loop_
_entity_poly.entity_id
_entity_poly.type
_entity_poly.pdbx_seq_one_letter_code
_entity_poly.pdbx_strand_id
1 'polypeptide(L)'
;MAVKRLLLLLLLQLTCYFSSGSCGKVLVWPVEYSHWMNMKIILDELVMRGHEVTVLTSSASILIDPNKPSAIKFENFSVSLTKDDFEDALKNFVGNWTDLTNSFWTFPLLLQSLLIFDLTLKICKELISNKKLMTKLHESRFDVVLADTVGPCGELLAEIFKVPLVYSVRFTPGYSIERKSGKLPYSPSYVPVILSELSDHMTFMERVKNMIYVLYFDFYFQMLNEKKWDQFYSEVLGRPTTLLETMGKAEFWLFRSYWDFEYPCPLLPNVEFIGGLHCKPAKPLPKEMEEFVQSSGENGIVVFTLGSMVTNVTEERANMIASALAQIPQKVLWRYDGKKPDTLGPNTRLYKWVPQNDLLGINGMLC
;
A
#
# COMPACT_ATOMS: atom_id res chain seq x y z
N MET A 1 -4.30 -27.57 51.50
CA MET A 1 -3.69 -26.35 50.90
C MET A 1 -3.43 -26.46 49.40
N ALA A 2 -2.94 -27.56 48.87
CA ALA A 2 -2.63 -27.75 47.44
C ALA A 2 -3.85 -27.63 46.52
N VAL A 3 -5.00 -28.21 46.86
CA VAL A 3 -6.22 -28.18 46.05
C VAL A 3 -6.77 -26.74 45.90
N LYS A 4 -6.74 -25.95 47.00
CA LYS A 4 -7.16 -24.53 46.92
C LYS A 4 -6.24 -23.68 46.03
N ARG A 5 -4.92 -23.95 46.00
CA ARG A 5 -3.98 -23.28 45.10
C ARG A 5 -4.18 -23.70 43.64
N LEU A 6 -4.46 -24.99 43.42
CA LEU A 6 -4.75 -25.51 42.09
C LEU A 6 -6.07 -24.92 41.51
N LEU A 7 -7.13 -24.82 42.36
CA LEU A 7 -8.38 -24.16 41.94
C LEU A 7 -8.19 -22.67 41.68
N LEU A 8 -7.36 -21.97 42.44
CA LEU A 8 -7.05 -20.57 42.24
C LEU A 8 -6.26 -20.35 40.93
N LEU A 9 -5.31 -21.24 40.61
CA LEU A 9 -4.57 -21.22 39.36
C LEU A 9 -5.45 -21.55 38.16
N LEU A 10 -6.37 -22.51 38.28
CA LEU A 10 -7.36 -22.83 37.25
C LEU A 10 -8.36 -21.68 37.06
N LEU A 11 -8.81 -21.01 38.13
CA LEU A 11 -9.64 -19.81 38.03
C LEU A 11 -8.89 -18.63 37.38
N LEU A 12 -7.62 -18.43 37.69
CA LEU A 12 -6.76 -17.42 37.04
C LEU A 12 -6.53 -17.76 35.57
N GLN A 13 -6.30 -19.02 35.23
CA GLN A 13 -6.20 -19.44 33.83
C GLN A 13 -7.54 -19.30 33.08
N LEU A 14 -8.66 -19.64 33.71
CA LEU A 14 -10.00 -19.42 33.14
C LEU A 14 -10.30 -17.93 32.99
N THR A 15 -9.95 -17.06 33.93
CA THR A 15 -10.14 -15.61 33.77
C THR A 15 -9.24 -15.02 32.70
N CYS A 16 -8.04 -15.55 32.45
CA CYS A 16 -7.22 -15.20 31.30
C CYS A 16 -7.79 -15.74 29.99
N TYR A 17 -8.46 -16.89 29.97
CA TYR A 17 -9.14 -17.46 28.81
C TYR A 17 -10.48 -16.77 28.51
N PHE A 18 -11.19 -16.27 29.52
CA PHE A 18 -12.43 -15.48 29.40
C PHE A 18 -12.20 -13.97 29.49
N SER A 19 -10.98 -13.50 29.34
CA SER A 19 -10.77 -12.14 28.88
C SER A 19 -11.45 -12.05 27.51
N SER A 20 -12.73 -11.71 27.52
CA SER A 20 -13.45 -11.26 26.34
C SER A 20 -12.61 -10.13 25.78
N GLY A 21 -11.87 -10.42 24.72
CA GLY A 21 -11.11 -9.40 24.03
C GLY A 21 -12.07 -8.27 23.78
N SER A 22 -11.84 -7.12 24.42
CA SER A 22 -12.71 -5.96 24.21
C SER A 22 -12.64 -5.65 22.73
N CYS A 23 -13.80 -5.62 22.06
CA CYS A 23 -13.91 -5.25 20.67
C CYS A 23 -13.32 -3.83 20.52
N GLY A 24 -12.16 -3.71 19.92
CA GLY A 24 -11.51 -2.42 19.68
C GLY A 24 -12.18 -1.70 18.52
N LYS A 25 -12.09 -0.37 18.52
CA LYS A 25 -12.60 0.50 17.45
C LYS A 25 -11.46 1.07 16.64
N VAL A 26 -11.44 0.75 15.36
CA VAL A 26 -10.37 1.14 14.43
C VAL A 26 -10.88 2.23 13.50
N LEU A 27 -10.19 3.38 13.49
CA LEU A 27 -10.38 4.41 12.48
C LEU A 27 -9.37 4.21 11.35
N VAL A 28 -9.82 4.26 10.11
CA VAL A 28 -8.98 3.97 8.95
C VAL A 28 -8.92 5.18 8.04
N TRP A 29 -7.68 5.59 7.70
CA TRP A 29 -7.37 6.55 6.64
C TRP A 29 -6.74 5.80 5.47
N PRO A 30 -7.53 5.46 4.42
CA PRO A 30 -7.07 4.64 3.31
C PRO A 30 -6.44 5.46 2.19
N VAL A 31 -5.73 4.76 1.30
CA VAL A 31 -5.30 5.23 -0.02
C VAL A 31 -5.94 4.34 -1.10
N GLU A 32 -6.07 4.84 -2.31
CA GLU A 32 -6.78 4.20 -3.41
C GLU A 32 -6.07 2.95 -4.02
N TYR A 33 -6.74 2.28 -4.95
CA TYR A 33 -6.24 1.17 -5.78
C TYR A 33 -5.71 -0.02 -4.96
N SER A 34 -4.51 -0.49 -5.26
CA SER A 34 -3.92 -1.66 -4.60
C SER A 34 -3.63 -1.43 -3.12
N HIS A 35 -3.44 -0.19 -2.66
CA HIS A 35 -3.31 0.15 -1.26
C HIS A 35 -4.60 -0.18 -0.52
N TRP A 36 -5.74 0.29 -1.02
CA TRP A 36 -7.05 -0.06 -0.48
C TRP A 36 -7.33 -1.56 -0.50
N MET A 37 -7.15 -2.21 -1.67
CA MET A 37 -7.43 -3.65 -1.80
C MET A 37 -6.66 -4.48 -0.77
N ASN A 38 -5.45 -4.08 -0.46
CA ASN A 38 -4.60 -4.76 0.49
C ASN A 38 -4.96 -4.44 1.94
N MET A 39 -5.19 -3.17 2.23
CA MET A 39 -5.63 -2.74 3.56
C MET A 39 -6.97 -3.39 3.91
N LYS A 40 -7.90 -3.46 2.96
CA LYS A 40 -9.22 -4.08 3.16
C LYS A 40 -9.14 -5.52 3.69
N ILE A 41 -8.11 -6.28 3.34
CA ILE A 41 -7.93 -7.65 3.85
C ILE A 41 -7.67 -7.64 5.36
N ILE A 42 -6.85 -6.69 5.84
CA ILE A 42 -6.61 -6.47 7.27
C ILE A 42 -7.93 -6.08 7.94
N LEU A 43 -8.68 -5.17 7.32
CA LEU A 43 -9.96 -4.70 7.88
C LEU A 43 -11.00 -5.81 7.95
N ASP A 44 -11.11 -6.64 6.92
CA ASP A 44 -12.04 -7.79 6.91
C ASP A 44 -11.68 -8.78 8.05
N GLU A 45 -10.39 -9.03 8.31
CA GLU A 45 -9.93 -9.88 9.40
C GLU A 45 -10.24 -9.26 10.78
N LEU A 46 -10.03 -7.95 10.93
CA LEU A 46 -10.38 -7.24 12.17
C LEU A 46 -11.88 -7.35 12.47
N VAL A 47 -12.73 -7.16 11.44
CA VAL A 47 -14.18 -7.32 11.58
C VAL A 47 -14.57 -8.77 11.94
N MET A 48 -13.95 -9.78 11.31
CA MET A 48 -14.19 -11.18 11.65
C MET A 48 -13.80 -11.50 13.10
N ARG A 49 -12.82 -10.82 13.67
CA ARG A 49 -12.43 -10.92 15.07
C ARG A 49 -13.28 -10.09 16.03
N GLY A 50 -14.32 -9.42 15.50
CA GLY A 50 -15.29 -8.67 16.30
C GLY A 50 -14.94 -7.20 16.53
N HIS A 51 -13.88 -6.66 15.90
CA HIS A 51 -13.55 -5.24 16.01
C HIS A 51 -14.49 -4.37 15.17
N GLU A 52 -14.77 -3.15 15.64
CA GLU A 52 -15.50 -2.15 14.88
C GLU A 52 -14.52 -1.37 14.00
N VAL A 53 -14.72 -1.43 12.68
CA VAL A 53 -13.88 -0.74 11.71
C VAL A 53 -14.68 0.38 11.05
N THR A 54 -14.14 1.60 11.09
CA THR A 54 -14.70 2.78 10.44
C THR A 54 -13.69 3.36 9.45
N VAL A 55 -14.05 3.39 8.17
CA VAL A 55 -13.21 3.89 7.08
C VAL A 55 -13.69 5.28 6.69
N LEU A 56 -12.77 6.24 6.67
CA LEU A 56 -13.01 7.57 6.12
C LEU A 56 -12.90 7.52 4.60
N THR A 57 -13.88 8.04 3.90
CA THR A 57 -13.85 8.11 2.45
C THR A 57 -14.36 9.47 1.97
N SER A 58 -13.70 10.04 0.98
CA SER A 58 -14.11 11.31 0.38
C SER A 58 -15.07 11.09 -0.79
N SER A 59 -15.82 12.12 -1.16
CA SER A 59 -16.62 12.10 -2.38
C SER A 59 -15.78 11.97 -3.67
N ALA A 60 -14.47 12.18 -3.60
CA ALA A 60 -13.52 11.99 -4.69
C ALA A 60 -12.94 10.57 -4.74
N SER A 61 -13.34 9.67 -3.86
CA SER A 61 -12.82 8.30 -3.84
C SER A 61 -13.14 7.54 -5.13
N ILE A 62 -12.19 6.75 -5.61
CA ILE A 62 -12.25 6.08 -6.91
C ILE A 62 -12.78 4.66 -6.77
N LEU A 63 -12.16 3.85 -5.89
CA LEU A 63 -12.48 2.43 -5.70
C LEU A 63 -13.20 2.12 -4.39
N ILE A 64 -13.16 3.03 -3.44
CA ILE A 64 -13.81 2.83 -2.15
C ILE A 64 -15.26 3.24 -2.28
N ASP A 65 -16.15 2.26 -2.37
CA ASP A 65 -17.59 2.48 -2.48
C ASP A 65 -18.27 2.28 -1.11
N PRO A 66 -18.69 3.39 -0.46
CA PRO A 66 -19.34 3.32 0.85
C PRO A 66 -20.74 2.69 0.79
N ASN A 67 -21.36 2.56 -0.41
CA ASN A 67 -22.69 2.00 -0.57
C ASN A 67 -22.68 0.48 -0.74
N LYS A 68 -21.49 -0.11 -0.96
CA LYS A 68 -21.35 -1.55 -1.11
C LYS A 68 -21.61 -2.24 0.23
N PRO A 69 -22.51 -3.24 0.30
CA PRO A 69 -22.78 -3.96 1.53
C PRO A 69 -21.51 -4.51 2.17
N SER A 70 -21.23 -4.11 3.41
CA SER A 70 -20.04 -4.51 4.15
C SER A 70 -20.33 -4.40 5.66
N ALA A 71 -19.63 -5.21 6.45
CA ALA A 71 -19.61 -5.05 7.90
C ALA A 71 -18.68 -3.90 8.35
N ILE A 72 -17.85 -3.36 7.44
CA ILE A 72 -17.06 -2.15 7.65
C ILE A 72 -18.00 -0.94 7.58
N LYS A 73 -17.91 -0.06 8.55
CA LYS A 73 -18.62 1.23 8.56
C LYS A 73 -17.86 2.24 7.70
N PHE A 74 -18.57 3.02 6.91
CA PHE A 74 -17.98 4.10 6.11
C PHE A 74 -18.49 5.46 6.59
N GLU A 75 -17.59 6.40 6.77
CA GLU A 75 -17.90 7.81 7.00
C GLU A 75 -17.46 8.60 5.77
N ASN A 76 -18.46 8.97 4.97
CA ASN A 76 -18.23 9.73 3.74
C ASN A 76 -18.30 11.22 4.01
N PHE A 77 -17.37 11.98 3.43
CA PHE A 77 -17.35 13.44 3.49
C PHE A 77 -17.17 14.04 2.10
N SER A 78 -17.82 15.19 1.92
CA SER A 78 -17.74 15.93 0.67
C SER A 78 -16.43 16.70 0.59
N VAL A 79 -15.79 16.64 -0.58
CA VAL A 79 -14.62 17.45 -0.92
C VAL A 79 -14.90 18.23 -2.21
N SER A 80 -14.20 19.35 -2.37
CA SER A 80 -14.31 20.19 -3.57
C SER A 80 -13.61 19.59 -4.80
N LEU A 81 -12.78 18.58 -4.61
CA LEU A 81 -12.16 17.80 -5.67
C LEU A 81 -13.18 16.82 -6.26
N THR A 82 -13.28 16.74 -7.59
CA THR A 82 -14.12 15.72 -8.23
C THR A 82 -13.38 14.38 -8.30
N LYS A 83 -14.14 13.31 -8.42
CA LYS A 83 -13.58 11.97 -8.62
C LYS A 83 -12.75 11.90 -9.91
N ASP A 84 -13.26 12.49 -10.99
CA ASP A 84 -12.60 12.46 -12.31
C ASP A 84 -11.28 13.22 -12.27
N ASP A 85 -11.24 14.41 -11.66
CA ASP A 85 -9.99 15.17 -11.49
C ASP A 85 -8.94 14.40 -10.70
N PHE A 86 -9.36 13.70 -9.64
CA PHE A 86 -8.45 12.91 -8.81
C PHE A 86 -7.95 11.67 -9.56
N GLU A 87 -8.84 10.99 -10.27
CA GLU A 87 -8.49 9.81 -11.08
C GLU A 87 -7.55 10.20 -12.23
N ASP A 88 -7.78 11.32 -12.92
CA ASP A 88 -6.92 11.81 -13.98
C ASP A 88 -5.55 12.23 -13.47
N ALA A 89 -5.47 12.88 -12.31
CA ALA A 89 -4.19 13.20 -11.68
C ALA A 89 -3.37 11.93 -11.37
N LEU A 90 -4.03 10.88 -10.84
CA LEU A 90 -3.37 9.59 -10.56
C LEU A 90 -2.97 8.86 -11.85
N LYS A 91 -3.80 8.84 -12.88
CA LYS A 91 -3.48 8.26 -14.20
C LYS A 91 -2.27 8.95 -14.82
N ASN A 92 -2.23 10.28 -14.79
CA ASN A 92 -1.11 11.06 -15.32
C ASN A 92 0.18 10.78 -14.54
N PHE A 93 0.10 10.70 -13.22
CA PHE A 93 1.23 10.32 -12.37
C PHE A 93 1.79 8.94 -12.76
N VAL A 94 0.91 7.94 -12.89
CA VAL A 94 1.33 6.58 -13.25
C VAL A 94 1.80 6.50 -14.71
N GLY A 95 1.13 7.20 -15.64
CA GLY A 95 1.53 7.25 -17.03
C GLY A 95 2.97 7.72 -17.19
N ASN A 96 3.34 8.81 -16.52
CA ASN A 96 4.71 9.30 -16.56
C ASN A 96 5.72 8.37 -15.86
N TRP A 97 5.31 7.62 -14.84
CA TRP A 97 6.16 6.57 -14.28
C TRP A 97 6.45 5.44 -15.29
N THR A 98 5.47 5.09 -16.11
CA THR A 98 5.64 4.03 -17.13
C THR A 98 6.43 4.50 -18.36
N ASP A 99 6.46 5.80 -18.63
CA ASP A 99 7.13 6.38 -19.79
C ASP A 99 8.58 6.81 -19.54
N LEU A 100 9.07 6.61 -18.31
CA LEU A 100 10.45 6.91 -17.95
C LEU A 100 11.43 6.02 -18.71
N THR A 101 12.04 6.56 -19.75
CA THR A 101 13.24 6.01 -20.33
C THR A 101 14.43 6.33 -19.40
N ASN A 102 15.02 5.34 -18.80
CA ASN A 102 16.35 5.27 -18.14
C ASN A 102 16.97 6.55 -17.53
N SER A 103 16.24 7.61 -17.29
CA SER A 103 16.76 8.82 -16.68
C SER A 103 16.21 8.96 -15.26
N PHE A 104 17.03 8.61 -14.30
CA PHE A 104 16.83 8.80 -12.86
C PHE A 104 16.52 10.27 -12.47
N TRP A 105 16.69 11.20 -13.41
CA TRP A 105 16.69 12.65 -13.22
C TRP A 105 15.46 13.35 -13.80
N THR A 106 14.34 12.68 -13.95
CA THR A 106 13.20 13.31 -14.62
C THR A 106 12.44 14.25 -13.69
N PHE A 107 12.72 15.53 -13.86
CA PHE A 107 12.02 16.67 -13.24
C PHE A 107 10.46 16.62 -13.40
N PRO A 108 9.88 16.11 -14.47
CA PRO A 108 8.41 15.97 -14.59
C PRO A 108 7.75 15.08 -13.55
N LEU A 109 8.41 14.00 -13.14
CA LEU A 109 7.93 13.12 -12.07
C LEU A 109 7.84 13.82 -10.73
N LEU A 110 8.81 14.66 -10.46
CA LEU A 110 8.86 15.50 -9.27
C LEU A 110 7.62 16.38 -9.17
N LEU A 111 7.32 17.13 -10.25
CA LEU A 111 6.19 18.05 -10.28
C LEU A 111 4.84 17.34 -10.10
N GLN A 112 4.72 16.12 -10.61
CA GLN A 112 3.47 15.35 -10.48
C GLN A 112 3.32 14.68 -9.12
N SER A 113 4.41 14.22 -8.53
CA SER A 113 4.39 13.80 -7.12
C SER A 113 3.89 14.95 -6.23
N LEU A 114 4.38 16.17 -6.47
CA LEU A 114 3.91 17.39 -5.78
C LEU A 114 2.39 17.58 -5.92
N LEU A 115 1.86 17.41 -7.12
CA LEU A 115 0.43 17.57 -7.37
C LEU A 115 -0.40 16.58 -6.55
N ILE A 116 -0.03 15.30 -6.53
CA ILE A 116 -0.75 14.28 -5.75
C ILE A 116 -0.70 14.60 -4.24
N PHE A 117 0.45 15.02 -3.74
CA PHE A 117 0.58 15.43 -2.35
C PHE A 117 -0.24 16.69 -2.02
N ASP A 118 -0.31 17.65 -2.93
CA ASP A 118 -1.16 18.84 -2.76
C ASP A 118 -2.65 18.50 -2.78
N LEU A 119 -3.08 17.57 -3.63
CA LEU A 119 -4.45 17.08 -3.66
C LEU A 119 -4.80 16.33 -2.36
N THR A 120 -3.90 15.50 -1.86
CA THR A 120 -4.08 14.81 -0.58
C THR A 120 -4.16 15.80 0.57
N LEU A 121 -3.31 16.83 0.59
CA LEU A 121 -3.37 17.90 1.59
C LEU A 121 -4.72 18.63 1.55
N LYS A 122 -5.24 18.91 0.36
CA LYS A 122 -6.56 19.53 0.18
C LYS A 122 -7.67 18.66 0.77
N ILE A 123 -7.67 17.37 0.47
CA ILE A 123 -8.64 16.41 1.03
C ILE A 123 -8.55 16.39 2.56
N CYS A 124 -7.33 16.34 3.12
CA CYS A 124 -7.11 16.36 4.57
C CYS A 124 -7.62 17.66 5.21
N LYS A 125 -7.35 18.83 4.62
CA LYS A 125 -7.84 20.12 5.09
C LYS A 125 -9.37 20.19 5.13
N GLU A 126 -10.03 19.67 4.09
CA GLU A 126 -11.48 19.66 4.01
C GLU A 126 -12.10 18.70 5.04
N LEU A 127 -11.47 17.53 5.29
CA LEU A 127 -11.86 16.63 6.38
C LEU A 127 -11.79 17.34 7.74
N ILE A 128 -10.63 17.91 8.09
CA ILE A 128 -10.39 18.55 9.38
C ILE A 128 -11.31 19.77 9.58
N SER A 129 -11.64 20.47 8.50
CA SER A 129 -12.56 21.62 8.54
C SER A 129 -14.03 21.20 8.73
N ASN A 130 -14.37 19.94 8.53
CA ASN A 130 -15.73 19.42 8.73
C ASN A 130 -16.01 19.19 10.23
N LYS A 131 -16.35 20.26 10.95
CA LYS A 131 -16.59 20.24 12.41
C LYS A 131 -17.60 19.18 12.83
N LYS A 132 -18.68 18.98 12.05
CA LYS A 132 -19.73 17.99 12.37
C LYS A 132 -19.17 16.57 12.35
N LEU A 133 -18.41 16.23 11.31
CA LEU A 133 -17.77 14.91 11.19
C LEU A 133 -16.70 14.73 12.27
N MET A 134 -15.83 15.72 12.48
CA MET A 134 -14.77 15.64 13.49
C MET A 134 -15.34 15.45 14.91
N THR A 135 -16.45 16.13 15.26
CA THR A 135 -17.14 15.90 16.54
C THR A 135 -17.67 14.47 16.64
N LYS A 136 -18.35 13.96 15.59
CA LYS A 136 -18.84 12.58 15.55
C LYS A 136 -17.71 11.56 15.72
N LEU A 137 -16.57 11.76 15.02
CA LEU A 137 -15.41 10.88 15.13
C LEU A 137 -14.80 10.90 16.55
N HIS A 138 -14.71 12.08 17.17
CA HIS A 138 -14.23 12.23 18.54
C HIS A 138 -15.15 11.49 19.54
N GLU A 139 -16.46 11.61 19.38
CA GLU A 139 -17.45 10.93 20.23
C GLU A 139 -17.43 9.41 20.05
N SER A 140 -16.96 8.91 18.90
CA SER A 140 -16.86 7.49 18.61
C SER A 140 -15.80 6.75 19.45
N ARG A 141 -14.83 7.46 20.02
CA ARG A 141 -13.77 6.96 20.90
C ARG A 141 -13.04 5.76 20.26
N PHE A 142 -12.28 6.03 19.23
CA PHE A 142 -11.42 5.02 18.58
C PHE A 142 -10.26 4.63 19.51
N ASP A 143 -9.80 3.39 19.35
CA ASP A 143 -8.65 2.84 20.09
C ASP A 143 -7.35 2.95 19.29
N VAL A 144 -7.45 3.03 17.96
CA VAL A 144 -6.29 3.08 17.06
C VAL A 144 -6.67 3.73 15.72
N VAL A 145 -5.70 4.39 15.09
CA VAL A 145 -5.77 4.79 13.68
C VAL A 145 -4.89 3.86 12.86
N LEU A 146 -5.45 3.27 11.81
CA LEU A 146 -4.72 2.55 10.76
C LEU A 146 -4.67 3.42 9.51
N ALA A 147 -3.46 3.70 9.03
CA ALA A 147 -3.23 4.58 7.88
C ALA A 147 -2.24 3.99 6.89
N ASP A 148 -2.15 4.60 5.71
CA ASP A 148 -1.13 4.32 4.71
C ASP A 148 -0.14 5.48 4.64
N THR A 149 1.14 5.19 4.46
CA THR A 149 2.20 6.22 4.46
C THR A 149 2.17 7.14 3.23
N VAL A 150 1.57 6.68 2.12
CA VAL A 150 1.51 7.44 0.87
C VAL A 150 0.49 8.58 0.92
N GLY A 151 -0.53 8.46 1.77
CA GLY A 151 -1.56 9.48 1.95
C GLY A 151 -1.53 10.09 3.34
N PRO A 152 -0.69 11.11 3.62
CA PRO A 152 -0.67 11.77 4.93
C PRO A 152 -2.07 12.26 5.34
N CYS A 153 -2.35 12.34 6.60
CA CYS A 153 -3.50 12.80 7.38
C CYS A 153 -3.85 11.81 8.52
N GLY A 154 -3.61 10.51 8.33
CA GLY A 154 -3.90 9.50 9.35
C GLY A 154 -3.17 9.77 10.67
N GLU A 155 -1.91 10.18 10.60
CA GLU A 155 -1.10 10.57 11.75
C GLU A 155 -1.61 11.84 12.44
N LEU A 156 -2.15 12.78 11.67
CA LEU A 156 -2.79 13.97 12.24
C LEU A 156 -4.06 13.59 13.00
N LEU A 157 -4.87 12.68 12.46
CA LEU A 157 -6.05 12.16 13.14
C LEU A 157 -5.68 11.43 14.45
N ALA A 158 -4.61 10.62 14.43
CA ALA A 158 -4.10 9.94 15.62
C ALA A 158 -3.71 10.95 16.72
N GLU A 159 -3.01 12.04 16.35
CA GLU A 159 -2.66 13.15 17.27
C GLU A 159 -3.89 13.87 17.82
N ILE A 160 -4.88 14.19 16.97
CA ILE A 160 -6.12 14.88 17.38
C ILE A 160 -6.91 14.02 18.37
N PHE A 161 -7.05 12.74 18.08
CA PHE A 161 -7.82 11.81 18.94
C PHE A 161 -7.01 11.23 20.09
N LYS A 162 -5.69 11.44 20.11
CA LYS A 162 -4.74 10.92 21.11
C LYS A 162 -4.80 9.40 21.23
N VAL A 163 -4.76 8.73 20.10
CA VAL A 163 -4.76 7.27 19.97
C VAL A 163 -3.53 6.78 19.22
N PRO A 164 -3.11 5.52 19.43
CA PRO A 164 -2.01 4.91 18.70
C PRO A 164 -2.21 4.97 17.18
N LEU A 165 -1.09 5.06 16.45
CA LEU A 165 -1.03 5.01 15.00
C LEU A 165 -0.36 3.72 14.55
N VAL A 166 -0.94 3.06 13.56
CA VAL A 166 -0.36 1.92 12.87
C VAL A 166 -0.33 2.22 11.38
N TYR A 167 0.81 1.99 10.73
CA TYR A 167 0.91 2.11 9.29
C TYR A 167 0.84 0.76 8.58
N SER A 168 0.06 0.71 7.50
CA SER A 168 0.09 -0.36 6.49
C SER A 168 0.89 0.14 5.29
N VAL A 169 2.11 -0.36 5.13
CA VAL A 169 3.03 0.07 4.09
C VAL A 169 3.02 -0.92 2.94
N ARG A 170 2.71 -0.43 1.74
CA ARG A 170 2.60 -1.26 0.53
C ARG A 170 3.97 -1.57 -0.09
N PHE A 171 4.93 -0.69 0.10
CA PHE A 171 6.24 -0.74 -0.54
C PHE A 171 7.29 -1.45 0.31
N THR A 172 8.43 -1.72 -0.29
CA THR A 172 9.69 -2.15 0.32
C THR A 172 10.15 -1.14 1.39
N PRO A 173 10.67 -1.58 2.55
CA PRO A 173 11.21 -0.65 3.57
C PRO A 173 12.46 0.07 3.07
N GLY A 174 12.62 1.33 3.48
CA GLY A 174 13.84 2.11 3.25
C GLY A 174 13.67 3.36 2.39
N TYR A 175 12.44 3.76 2.06
CA TYR A 175 12.20 5.09 1.49
C TYR A 175 12.57 6.19 2.48
N SER A 176 12.81 7.40 1.94
CA SER A 176 13.15 8.56 2.77
C SER A 176 12.14 8.83 3.87
N ILE A 177 10.85 8.56 3.62
CA ILE A 177 9.79 8.76 4.59
C ILE A 177 9.96 7.86 5.82
N GLU A 178 10.16 6.55 5.66
CA GLU A 178 10.33 5.62 6.78
C GLU A 178 11.66 5.86 7.50
N ARG A 179 12.72 6.19 6.74
CA ARG A 179 14.03 6.46 7.34
C ARG A 179 14.03 7.73 8.18
N LYS A 180 13.38 8.79 7.71
CA LYS A 180 13.37 10.09 8.40
C LYS A 180 12.33 10.17 9.52
N SER A 181 11.13 9.64 9.31
CA SER A 181 10.07 9.63 10.32
C SER A 181 10.19 8.43 11.26
N GLY A 182 10.17 7.22 10.73
CA GLY A 182 10.27 5.97 11.48
C GLY A 182 11.67 5.66 12.02
N LYS A 183 12.68 6.46 11.64
CA LYS A 183 14.08 6.27 12.02
C LYS A 183 14.63 4.88 11.67
N LEU A 184 14.12 4.27 10.60
CA LEU A 184 14.63 3.01 10.11
C LEU A 184 16.13 3.14 9.83
N PRO A 185 16.97 2.27 10.41
CA PRO A 185 18.39 2.27 10.12
C PRO A 185 18.60 1.91 8.64
N TYR A 186 19.54 2.57 8.01
CA TYR A 186 19.86 2.36 6.60
C TYR A 186 21.37 2.37 6.38
N SER A 187 21.88 1.34 5.74
CA SER A 187 23.30 1.22 5.42
C SER A 187 23.52 1.27 3.90
N PRO A 188 23.88 2.42 3.34
CA PRO A 188 24.04 2.57 1.89
C PRO A 188 25.21 1.75 1.32
N SER A 189 26.01 1.11 2.16
CA SER A 189 27.11 0.25 1.74
C SER A 189 26.67 -1.11 1.19
N TYR A 190 25.48 -1.57 1.55
CA TYR A 190 24.94 -2.85 1.09
C TYR A 190 23.42 -2.85 0.89
N VAL A 191 22.69 -1.85 1.36
CA VAL A 191 21.27 -1.70 1.07
C VAL A 191 21.11 -0.79 -0.14
N PRO A 192 20.63 -1.30 -1.28
CA PRO A 192 20.44 -0.46 -2.45
C PRO A 192 19.27 0.50 -2.26
N VAL A 193 19.39 1.70 -2.81
CA VAL A 193 18.27 2.65 -2.84
C VAL A 193 17.14 2.07 -3.69
N ILE A 194 15.95 2.17 -3.16
CA ILE A 194 14.73 1.71 -3.83
C ILE A 194 14.57 2.45 -5.18
N LEU A 195 14.14 1.72 -6.20
CA LEU A 195 14.05 2.16 -7.59
C LEU A 195 15.41 2.39 -8.29
N SER A 196 16.53 2.05 -7.65
CA SER A 196 17.81 2.00 -8.34
C SER A 196 18.01 0.66 -9.06
N GLU A 197 18.94 0.63 -10.00
CA GLU A 197 19.41 -0.57 -10.68
C GLU A 197 20.42 -1.38 -9.85
N LEU A 198 20.72 -0.93 -8.63
CA LEU A 198 21.74 -1.52 -7.76
C LEU A 198 21.21 -2.75 -7.01
N SER A 199 22.11 -3.63 -6.62
CA SER A 199 21.84 -4.78 -5.76
C SER A 199 22.60 -4.68 -4.44
N ASP A 200 22.42 -5.61 -3.53
CA ASP A 200 23.18 -5.72 -2.27
C ASP A 200 24.66 -6.05 -2.47
N HIS A 201 25.02 -6.59 -3.66
CA HIS A 201 26.39 -6.85 -4.08
C HIS A 201 26.94 -5.69 -4.92
N MET A 202 27.43 -4.63 -4.26
CA MET A 202 27.91 -3.41 -4.90
C MET A 202 29.44 -3.34 -4.91
N THR A 203 30.00 -2.95 -6.05
CA THR A 203 31.40 -2.48 -6.16
C THR A 203 31.58 -1.17 -5.39
N PHE A 204 32.83 -0.73 -5.21
CA PHE A 204 33.10 0.56 -4.55
C PHE A 204 32.38 1.74 -5.23
N MET A 205 32.44 1.82 -6.57
CA MET A 205 31.78 2.90 -7.32
C MET A 205 30.27 2.85 -7.23
N GLU A 206 29.67 1.67 -7.21
CA GLU A 206 28.23 1.50 -7.00
C GLU A 206 27.80 1.92 -5.59
N ARG A 207 28.60 1.67 -4.56
CA ARG A 207 28.33 2.17 -3.20
C ARG A 207 28.39 3.69 -3.16
N VAL A 208 29.36 4.33 -3.84
CA VAL A 208 29.41 5.80 -3.98
C VAL A 208 28.14 6.30 -4.69
N LYS A 209 27.76 5.66 -5.80
CA LYS A 209 26.52 5.97 -6.53
C LYS A 209 25.28 5.82 -5.65
N ASN A 210 25.21 4.73 -4.88
CA ASN A 210 24.11 4.49 -3.95
C ASN A 210 24.01 5.60 -2.88
N MET A 211 25.12 6.03 -2.32
CA MET A 211 25.16 7.15 -1.37
C MET A 211 24.64 8.45 -2.02
N ILE A 212 25.03 8.73 -3.25
CA ILE A 212 24.55 9.91 -3.99
C ILE A 212 23.03 9.81 -4.17
N TYR A 213 22.51 8.64 -4.50
CA TYR A 213 21.05 8.41 -4.62
C TYR A 213 20.32 8.64 -3.30
N VAL A 214 20.87 8.17 -2.17
CA VAL A 214 20.30 8.45 -0.84
C VAL A 214 20.18 9.95 -0.60
N LEU A 215 21.26 10.70 -0.81
CA LEU A 215 21.29 12.15 -0.61
C LEU A 215 20.32 12.87 -1.56
N TYR A 216 20.25 12.43 -2.81
CA TYR A 216 19.31 12.97 -3.80
C TYR A 216 17.87 12.78 -3.37
N PHE A 217 17.44 11.55 -3.00
CA PHE A 217 16.07 11.30 -2.58
C PHE A 217 15.73 11.97 -1.26
N ASP A 218 16.69 12.08 -0.35
CA ASP A 218 16.47 12.81 0.90
C ASP A 218 16.27 14.31 0.66
N PHE A 219 17.09 14.90 -0.21
CA PHE A 219 16.94 16.30 -0.62
C PHE A 219 15.60 16.51 -1.35
N TYR A 220 15.30 15.61 -2.30
CA TYR A 220 14.04 15.61 -3.04
C TYR A 220 12.84 15.56 -2.11
N PHE A 221 12.84 14.65 -1.14
CA PHE A 221 11.76 14.51 -0.17
C PHE A 221 11.59 15.77 0.68
N GLN A 222 12.68 16.41 1.08
CA GLN A 222 12.64 17.69 1.81
C GLN A 222 12.08 18.84 0.99
N MET A 223 12.45 18.93 -0.29
CA MET A 223 11.94 19.99 -1.17
C MET A 223 10.46 19.89 -1.45
N LEU A 224 9.90 18.65 -1.46
CA LEU A 224 8.57 18.41 -1.94
C LEU A 224 7.46 18.89 -1.02
N ASN A 225 7.60 18.76 0.30
CA ASN A 225 6.40 18.73 1.10
C ASN A 225 6.47 19.32 2.50
N GLU A 226 7.64 19.48 3.09
CA GLU A 226 7.72 19.75 4.52
C GLU A 226 6.96 21.03 4.91
N LYS A 227 7.16 22.13 4.20
CA LYS A 227 6.61 23.42 4.62
C LYS A 227 5.08 23.49 4.66
N LYS A 228 4.39 22.95 3.64
CA LYS A 228 2.92 23.07 3.56
C LYS A 228 2.23 22.18 4.59
N TRP A 229 2.72 20.95 4.75
CA TRP A 229 2.20 19.99 5.72
C TRP A 229 2.55 20.41 7.15
N ASP A 230 3.78 20.81 7.41
CA ASP A 230 4.24 21.27 8.72
C ASP A 230 3.47 22.50 9.19
N GLN A 231 3.23 23.48 8.31
CA GLN A 231 2.41 24.62 8.61
C GLN A 231 0.99 24.20 8.98
N PHE A 232 0.35 23.37 8.15
CA PHE A 232 -1.02 22.91 8.38
C PHE A 232 -1.13 22.11 9.69
N TYR A 233 -0.19 21.20 9.95
CA TYR A 233 -0.19 20.42 11.19
C TYR A 233 0.02 21.29 12.42
N SER A 234 0.92 22.27 12.33
CA SER A 234 1.15 23.23 13.40
C SER A 234 -0.08 24.09 13.70
N GLU A 235 -0.79 24.53 12.65
CA GLU A 235 -2.04 25.29 12.80
C GLU A 235 -3.14 24.45 13.48
N VAL A 236 -3.33 23.20 13.03
CA VAL A 236 -4.37 22.31 13.58
C VAL A 236 -4.09 21.90 15.01
N LEU A 237 -2.83 21.57 15.34
CA LEU A 237 -2.44 21.10 16.67
C LEU A 237 -2.14 22.24 17.65
N GLY A 238 -2.08 23.48 17.18
CA GLY A 238 -1.79 24.66 18.00
C GLY A 238 -0.37 24.71 18.58
N ARG A 239 0.57 23.96 18.01
CA ARG A 239 1.97 23.89 18.42
C ARG A 239 2.88 23.60 17.20
N PRO A 240 4.14 24.05 17.21
CA PRO A 240 5.08 23.69 16.17
C PRO A 240 5.18 22.15 16.03
N THR A 241 4.89 21.66 14.84
CA THR A 241 4.82 20.22 14.56
C THR A 241 5.19 19.98 13.11
N THR A 242 5.93 18.91 12.84
CA THR A 242 6.25 18.49 11.47
C THR A 242 5.51 17.22 11.09
N LEU A 243 5.29 17.03 9.78
CA LEU A 243 4.76 15.79 9.22
C LEU A 243 5.61 14.58 9.68
N LEU A 244 6.93 14.70 9.55
CA LEU A 244 7.86 13.62 9.93
C LEU A 244 7.80 13.29 11.42
N GLU A 245 7.65 14.28 12.29
CA GLU A 245 7.48 14.07 13.73
C GLU A 245 6.21 13.27 14.03
N THR A 246 5.08 13.63 13.42
CA THR A 246 3.81 12.94 13.65
C THR A 246 3.82 11.52 13.10
N MET A 247 4.35 11.32 11.90
CA MET A 247 4.53 9.98 11.33
C MET A 247 5.45 9.10 12.18
N GLY A 248 6.51 9.68 12.75
CA GLY A 248 7.47 8.98 13.61
C GLY A 248 6.91 8.47 14.94
N LYS A 249 5.69 8.86 15.31
CA LYS A 249 4.98 8.37 16.49
C LYS A 249 4.22 7.08 16.25
N ALA A 250 4.29 6.51 15.05
CA ALA A 250 3.65 5.25 14.75
C ALA A 250 4.18 4.12 15.66
N GLU A 251 3.25 3.42 16.31
CA GLU A 251 3.56 2.28 17.18
C GLU A 251 4.05 1.08 16.36
N PHE A 252 3.46 0.86 15.16
CA PHE A 252 3.84 -0.22 14.27
C PHE A 252 3.84 0.22 12.80
N TRP A 253 4.78 -0.39 12.06
CA TRP A 253 4.93 -0.28 10.61
C TRP A 253 4.77 -1.67 10.00
N LEU A 254 3.65 -1.94 9.36
CA LEU A 254 3.30 -3.23 8.78
C LEU A 254 3.64 -3.23 7.29
N PHE A 255 4.78 -3.81 6.92
CA PHE A 255 5.23 -3.89 5.54
C PHE A 255 4.67 -5.12 4.84
N ARG A 256 4.06 -4.92 3.68
CA ARG A 256 3.51 -5.98 2.85
C ARG A 256 4.57 -6.63 1.96
N SER A 257 5.63 -7.05 2.56
CA SER A 257 6.74 -7.77 1.95
C SER A 257 7.19 -8.92 2.88
N TYR A 258 8.22 -9.62 2.51
CA TYR A 258 8.78 -10.69 3.32
C TYR A 258 10.31 -10.75 3.16
N TRP A 259 10.99 -11.40 4.11
CA TRP A 259 12.44 -11.46 4.20
C TRP A 259 13.14 -12.09 2.99
N ASP A 260 12.49 -13.05 2.34
CA ASP A 260 13.01 -13.76 1.15
C ASP A 260 12.85 -12.98 -0.15
N PHE A 261 12.10 -11.87 -0.11
CA PHE A 261 11.85 -11.01 -1.27
C PHE A 261 12.62 -9.68 -1.21
N GLU A 262 13.03 -9.26 -0.01
CA GLU A 262 13.71 -7.99 0.19
C GLU A 262 15.24 -8.17 0.28
N TYR A 263 15.97 -7.13 -0.11
CA TYR A 263 17.39 -7.07 0.20
C TYR A 263 17.60 -7.02 1.71
N PRO A 264 18.68 -7.65 2.23
CA PRO A 264 19.00 -7.57 3.64
C PRO A 264 19.09 -6.12 4.13
N CYS A 265 18.23 -5.75 5.05
CA CYS A 265 18.21 -4.42 5.64
C CYS A 265 17.94 -4.49 7.15
N PRO A 266 18.54 -3.58 7.95
CA PRO A 266 18.25 -3.54 9.37
C PRO A 266 16.84 -2.96 9.60
N LEU A 267 16.12 -3.54 10.55
CA LEU A 267 14.76 -3.11 10.92
C LEU A 267 14.71 -2.76 12.41
N LEU A 268 13.66 -2.03 12.80
CA LEU A 268 13.34 -1.73 14.18
C LEU A 268 12.34 -2.75 14.75
N PRO A 269 12.26 -2.91 16.08
CA PRO A 269 11.33 -3.85 16.71
C PRO A 269 9.85 -3.60 16.43
N ASN A 270 9.47 -2.40 16.02
CA ASN A 270 8.11 -2.02 15.66
C ASN A 270 7.84 -2.12 14.16
N VAL A 271 8.69 -2.81 13.42
CA VAL A 271 8.52 -3.10 11.99
C VAL A 271 8.23 -4.58 11.81
N GLU A 272 7.12 -4.90 11.16
CA GLU A 272 6.69 -6.26 10.86
C GLU A 272 6.45 -6.47 9.38
N PHE A 273 6.97 -7.58 8.85
CA PHE A 273 6.62 -8.05 7.52
C PHE A 273 5.36 -8.90 7.57
N ILE A 274 4.34 -8.47 6.83
CA ILE A 274 3.02 -9.12 6.73
C ILE A 274 2.74 -9.62 5.31
N GLY A 275 3.77 -9.99 4.56
CA GLY A 275 3.64 -10.59 3.23
C GLY A 275 2.79 -11.85 3.26
N GLY A 276 2.12 -12.16 2.14
CA GLY A 276 1.24 -13.33 2.04
C GLY A 276 -0.14 -13.19 2.72
N LEU A 277 -0.40 -12.13 3.47
CA LEU A 277 -1.69 -11.92 4.17
C LEU A 277 -2.92 -11.99 3.22
N HIS A 278 -2.73 -11.64 1.97
CA HIS A 278 -3.78 -11.65 0.94
C HIS A 278 -3.94 -13.00 0.24
N CYS A 279 -3.04 -13.95 0.46
CA CYS A 279 -3.10 -15.26 -0.16
C CYS A 279 -4.26 -16.07 0.40
N LYS A 280 -5.05 -16.64 -0.50
CA LYS A 280 -6.23 -17.46 -0.20
C LYS A 280 -6.16 -18.76 -0.99
N PRO A 281 -6.80 -19.83 -0.53
CA PRO A 281 -6.96 -21.04 -1.35
C PRO A 281 -7.53 -20.68 -2.72
N ALA A 282 -6.93 -21.24 -3.78
CA ALA A 282 -7.35 -20.98 -5.15
C ALA A 282 -8.80 -21.43 -5.36
N LYS A 283 -9.57 -20.62 -6.07
CA LYS A 283 -10.91 -20.97 -6.55
C LYS A 283 -10.82 -21.51 -7.98
N PRO A 284 -11.81 -22.32 -8.40
CA PRO A 284 -11.89 -22.75 -9.79
C PRO A 284 -11.91 -21.55 -10.75
N LEU A 285 -11.15 -21.67 -11.82
CA LEU A 285 -11.12 -20.65 -12.86
C LEU A 285 -12.40 -20.70 -13.73
N PRO A 286 -12.74 -19.62 -14.43
CA PRO A 286 -13.70 -19.65 -15.51
C PRO A 286 -13.29 -20.73 -16.55
N LYS A 287 -14.26 -21.49 -17.07
CA LYS A 287 -14.03 -22.66 -17.93
C LYS A 287 -13.06 -22.38 -19.10
N GLU A 288 -13.30 -21.30 -19.83
CA GLU A 288 -12.44 -20.92 -20.97
C GLU A 288 -10.98 -20.60 -20.55
N MET A 289 -10.82 -19.98 -19.37
CA MET A 289 -9.49 -19.68 -18.81
C MET A 289 -8.81 -20.97 -18.36
N GLU A 290 -9.53 -21.84 -17.67
CA GLU A 290 -9.05 -23.16 -17.24
C GLU A 290 -8.57 -24.01 -18.42
N GLU A 291 -9.37 -24.11 -19.49
CA GLU A 291 -9.00 -24.82 -20.71
C GLU A 291 -7.70 -24.27 -21.33
N PHE A 292 -7.54 -22.94 -21.33
CA PHE A 292 -6.32 -22.32 -21.82
C PHE A 292 -5.10 -22.62 -20.92
N VAL A 293 -5.27 -22.57 -19.61
CA VAL A 293 -4.23 -22.90 -18.63
C VAL A 293 -3.82 -24.37 -18.78
N GLN A 294 -4.77 -25.29 -18.82
CA GLN A 294 -4.48 -26.73 -18.97
C GLN A 294 -3.80 -27.06 -20.30
N SER A 295 -4.04 -26.27 -21.35
CA SER A 295 -3.38 -26.46 -22.64
C SER A 295 -1.88 -26.13 -22.65
N SER A 296 -1.32 -25.65 -21.54
CA SER A 296 0.12 -25.37 -21.39
C SER A 296 0.94 -26.66 -21.18
N GLY A 297 0.30 -27.75 -20.70
CA GLY A 297 0.99 -28.97 -20.36
C GLY A 297 2.11 -28.75 -19.34
N GLU A 298 3.26 -29.37 -19.59
CA GLU A 298 4.43 -29.30 -18.69
C GLU A 298 5.13 -27.94 -18.69
N ASN A 299 4.90 -27.09 -19.70
CA ASN A 299 5.53 -25.79 -19.79
C ASN A 299 5.00 -24.79 -18.74
N GLY A 300 3.80 -25.04 -18.20
CA GLY A 300 3.18 -24.16 -17.23
C GLY A 300 2.69 -22.82 -17.81
N ILE A 301 2.40 -21.89 -16.93
CA ILE A 301 1.83 -20.60 -17.29
C ILE A 301 2.67 -19.42 -16.78
N VAL A 302 2.56 -18.29 -17.45
CA VAL A 302 3.05 -16.99 -17.00
C VAL A 302 1.87 -16.04 -16.83
N VAL A 303 1.71 -15.48 -15.66
CA VAL A 303 0.75 -14.40 -15.39
C VAL A 303 1.48 -13.08 -15.48
N PHE A 304 1.19 -12.28 -16.50
CA PHE A 304 1.83 -10.99 -16.72
C PHE A 304 0.87 -9.84 -16.41
N THR A 305 1.26 -8.96 -15.50
CA THR A 305 0.47 -7.79 -15.11
C THR A 305 1.38 -6.66 -14.63
N LEU A 306 1.01 -5.42 -14.94
CA LEU A 306 1.66 -4.22 -14.46
C LEU A 306 0.91 -3.57 -13.27
N GLY A 307 0.06 -4.35 -12.61
CA GLY A 307 -0.71 -3.91 -11.45
C GLY A 307 -2.07 -3.29 -11.79
N SER A 308 -2.78 -2.81 -10.78
CA SER A 308 -4.16 -2.33 -10.93
C SER A 308 -4.28 -0.99 -11.65
N MET A 309 -3.25 -0.16 -11.63
CA MET A 309 -3.26 1.19 -12.19
C MET A 309 -2.79 1.23 -13.65
N VAL A 310 -1.85 0.37 -14.04
CA VAL A 310 -1.34 0.31 -15.41
C VAL A 310 -2.17 -0.71 -16.20
N THR A 311 -3.19 -0.23 -16.90
CA THR A 311 -4.10 -1.07 -17.68
C THR A 311 -3.69 -1.21 -19.14
N ASN A 312 -2.96 -0.23 -19.65
CA ASN A 312 -2.40 -0.18 -21.01
C ASN A 312 -1.04 0.51 -20.98
N VAL A 313 -0.32 0.38 -22.07
CA VAL A 313 0.96 1.06 -22.35
C VAL A 313 0.93 1.55 -23.78
N THR A 314 1.95 2.33 -24.21
CA THR A 314 2.07 2.77 -25.62
C THR A 314 2.06 1.58 -26.58
N GLU A 315 1.56 1.77 -27.79
CA GLU A 315 1.47 0.72 -28.82
C GLU A 315 2.84 0.07 -29.11
N GLU A 316 3.88 0.88 -29.13
CA GLU A 316 5.26 0.41 -29.31
C GLU A 316 5.69 -0.55 -28.18
N ARG A 317 5.46 -0.16 -26.91
CA ARG A 317 5.77 -1.02 -25.76
C ARG A 317 4.91 -2.27 -25.72
N ALA A 318 3.63 -2.15 -26.03
CA ALA A 318 2.74 -3.30 -26.09
C ALA A 318 3.23 -4.32 -27.13
N ASN A 319 3.64 -3.87 -28.30
CA ASN A 319 4.20 -4.74 -29.33
C ASN A 319 5.55 -5.35 -28.93
N MET A 320 6.42 -4.61 -28.28
CA MET A 320 7.70 -5.12 -27.75
C MET A 320 7.47 -6.21 -26.69
N ILE A 321 6.59 -5.96 -25.73
CA ILE A 321 6.22 -6.95 -24.70
C ILE A 321 5.60 -8.20 -25.33
N ALA A 322 4.63 -8.02 -26.23
CA ALA A 322 3.96 -9.11 -26.92
C ALA A 322 4.96 -9.98 -27.71
N SER A 323 5.89 -9.35 -28.45
CA SER A 323 6.94 -10.05 -29.18
C SER A 323 7.87 -10.85 -28.27
N ALA A 324 8.23 -10.32 -27.11
CA ALA A 324 9.04 -11.04 -26.12
C ALA A 324 8.27 -12.25 -25.53
N LEU A 325 7.03 -12.06 -25.14
CA LEU A 325 6.16 -13.11 -24.62
C LEU A 325 5.85 -14.21 -25.66
N ALA A 326 5.83 -13.89 -26.92
CA ALA A 326 5.62 -14.87 -28.01
C ALA A 326 6.76 -15.89 -28.15
N GLN A 327 7.94 -15.59 -27.60
CA GLN A 327 9.14 -16.43 -27.74
C GLN A 327 9.25 -17.51 -26.65
N ILE A 328 8.44 -17.46 -25.60
CA ILE A 328 8.48 -18.44 -24.51
C ILE A 328 7.49 -19.60 -24.76
N PRO A 329 7.78 -20.84 -24.30
CA PRO A 329 6.91 -21.99 -24.53
C PRO A 329 5.66 -22.00 -23.63
N GLN A 330 5.64 -21.20 -22.55
CA GLN A 330 4.54 -21.11 -21.61
C GLN A 330 3.30 -20.46 -22.24
N LYS A 331 2.13 -20.81 -21.73
CA LYS A 331 0.93 -20.01 -21.96
C LYS A 331 0.96 -18.75 -21.09
N VAL A 332 0.62 -17.62 -21.70
CA VAL A 332 0.68 -16.31 -21.02
C VAL A 332 -0.73 -15.75 -20.84
N LEU A 333 -1.06 -15.40 -19.61
CA LEU A 333 -2.26 -14.63 -19.30
C LEU A 333 -1.82 -13.18 -18.99
N TRP A 334 -2.06 -12.30 -19.92
CA TRP A 334 -1.66 -10.89 -19.79
C TRP A 334 -2.85 -10.01 -19.45
N ARG A 335 -2.78 -9.34 -18.27
CA ARG A 335 -3.76 -8.31 -17.92
C ARG A 335 -3.46 -7.04 -18.71
N TYR A 336 -4.30 -6.76 -19.70
CA TYR A 336 -4.13 -5.63 -20.60
C TYR A 336 -5.48 -5.17 -21.16
N ASP A 337 -5.75 -3.86 -21.15
CA ASP A 337 -7.01 -3.24 -21.63
C ASP A 337 -6.75 -2.21 -22.73
N GLY A 338 -5.66 -2.33 -23.46
CA GLY A 338 -5.32 -1.51 -24.62
C GLY A 338 -5.69 -2.15 -25.96
N LYS A 339 -5.28 -1.51 -27.03
CA LYS A 339 -5.38 -2.08 -28.38
C LYS A 339 -4.55 -3.37 -28.45
N LYS A 340 -5.12 -4.43 -29.02
CA LYS A 340 -4.43 -5.70 -29.21
C LYS A 340 -3.12 -5.48 -29.98
N PRO A 341 -1.95 -5.90 -29.44
CA PRO A 341 -0.68 -5.78 -30.13
C PRO A 341 -0.63 -6.61 -31.42
N ASP A 342 -0.03 -6.08 -32.47
CA ASP A 342 0.12 -6.77 -33.74
C ASP A 342 1.05 -7.98 -33.66
N THR A 343 2.01 -7.96 -32.71
CA THR A 343 2.99 -9.00 -32.45
C THR A 343 2.53 -10.04 -31.41
N LEU A 344 1.25 -10.06 -31.05
CA LEU A 344 0.72 -10.98 -30.04
C LEU A 344 0.83 -12.42 -30.50
N GLY A 345 1.58 -13.23 -29.74
CA GLY A 345 1.77 -14.65 -30.01
C GLY A 345 0.53 -15.51 -29.69
N PRO A 346 0.41 -16.70 -30.32
CA PRO A 346 -0.70 -17.62 -30.10
C PRO A 346 -0.71 -18.23 -28.68
N ASN A 347 0.41 -18.13 -27.97
CA ASN A 347 0.55 -18.58 -26.57
C ASN A 347 0.06 -17.55 -25.56
N THR A 348 -0.34 -16.33 -25.99
CA THR A 348 -0.74 -15.21 -25.11
C THR A 348 -2.20 -14.86 -25.29
N ARG A 349 -2.95 -14.78 -24.17
CA ARG A 349 -4.30 -14.21 -24.12
C ARG A 349 -4.34 -12.94 -23.29
N LEU A 350 -5.11 -11.94 -23.77
CA LEU A 350 -5.32 -10.67 -23.11
C LEU A 350 -6.60 -10.70 -22.28
N TYR A 351 -6.52 -10.17 -21.07
CA TYR A 351 -7.65 -10.05 -20.15
C TYR A 351 -7.68 -8.66 -19.53
N LYS A 352 -8.88 -8.07 -19.41
CA LYS A 352 -9.06 -6.81 -18.66
C LYS A 352 -8.79 -7.01 -17.17
N TRP A 353 -9.12 -8.19 -16.65
CA TRP A 353 -8.87 -8.60 -15.28
C TRP A 353 -8.53 -10.08 -15.23
N VAL A 354 -7.58 -10.43 -14.36
CA VAL A 354 -7.19 -11.82 -14.10
C VAL A 354 -7.37 -12.15 -12.61
N PRO A 355 -7.92 -13.33 -12.26
CA PRO A 355 -8.00 -13.79 -10.87
C PRO A 355 -6.61 -14.27 -10.42
N GLN A 356 -5.73 -13.32 -10.12
CA GLN A 356 -4.30 -13.57 -9.90
C GLN A 356 -4.06 -14.59 -8.78
N ASN A 357 -4.78 -14.47 -7.65
CA ASN A 357 -4.66 -15.43 -6.54
C ASN A 357 -4.99 -16.87 -7.01
N ASP A 358 -6.04 -17.02 -7.79
CA ASP A 358 -6.53 -18.33 -8.21
C ASP A 358 -5.60 -18.95 -9.27
N LEU A 359 -5.06 -18.12 -10.17
CA LEU A 359 -4.06 -18.54 -11.17
C LEU A 359 -2.74 -18.97 -10.53
N LEU A 360 -2.26 -18.25 -9.53
CA LEU A 360 -1.00 -18.55 -8.84
C LEU A 360 -1.14 -19.73 -7.87
N GLY A 361 -2.35 -20.02 -7.39
CA GLY A 361 -2.64 -21.17 -6.53
C GLY A 361 -2.84 -22.50 -7.27
N ILE A 362 -2.79 -22.53 -8.60
CA ILE A 362 -2.87 -23.77 -9.39
C ILE A 362 -1.58 -24.58 -9.18
N ASN A 363 -1.73 -25.89 -8.89
CA ASN A 363 -0.62 -26.84 -8.71
C ASN A 363 0.35 -26.53 -7.56
N GLY A 364 -0.11 -25.90 -6.48
CA GLY A 364 0.69 -25.71 -5.28
C GLY A 364 1.79 -24.66 -5.41
N MET A 365 1.71 -23.76 -6.38
CA MET A 365 2.50 -22.53 -6.33
C MET A 365 2.07 -21.72 -5.11
N LEU A 366 3.03 -21.48 -4.23
CA LEU A 366 2.84 -20.59 -3.09
C LEU A 366 2.69 -19.15 -3.60
N CYS A 367 1.69 -18.45 -3.13
CA CYS A 367 1.60 -16.98 -3.27
C CYS A 367 2.78 -16.29 -2.58
#